data_d48a93879d11aae83697f0fd18672c1b
#
_entry.id   d48a93879d11aae83697f0fd18672c1b
#
_cell.length_a   1.000
_cell.length_b   1.000
_cell.length_c   1.000
_cell.angle_alpha   90.00
_cell.angle_beta   90.00
_cell.angle_gamma   90.00
#
_symmetry.space_group_name_H-M   'P 1'
#
loop_
_entity.id
_entity.type
_entity.pdbx_description
1 polymer ?
#
loop_
_entity_poly.entity_id
_entity_poly.type
_entity_poly.pdbx_seq_one_letter_code
_entity_poly.pdbx_strand_id
1 'polypeptide(L)'
;MSHPYKTRAGGATVTVFVPYDCANHCPFCINKKEYADCSGFSLEAILRSIRIMDSITPACDFVFTGGEPLANLDALQQMLDAIPTTHKIYINTTFPVQPHCPAEEMLAFTERNKDKITCMNISRHLVKYVEESPDEVIARIACPTRINCVLYKNYPAAKLTDYVQRFLPYGIPIQF
;
A
#
# COMPACT_ATOMS: atom_id res chain seq x y z
N MET A 1 -18.44 25.83 2.26
CA MET A 1 -17.05 25.38 1.99
C MET A 1 -17.08 23.87 1.78
N SER A 2 -16.64 23.38 0.64
CA SER A 2 -16.61 21.92 0.41
C SER A 2 -15.43 21.34 1.17
N HIS A 3 -15.68 20.29 1.97
CA HIS A 3 -14.63 19.57 2.70
C HIS A 3 -13.59 19.05 1.71
N PRO A 4 -12.26 19.20 1.96
CA PRO A 4 -11.22 18.77 1.03
C PRO A 4 -11.21 17.25 0.79
N TYR A 5 -11.75 16.46 1.70
CA TYR A 5 -11.96 15.02 1.55
C TYR A 5 -13.39 14.75 1.06
N LYS A 6 -13.65 15.07 -0.20
CA LYS A 6 -14.89 14.57 -0.80
C LYS A 6 -14.76 13.07 -0.99
N THR A 7 -15.48 12.31 -0.15
CA THR A 7 -15.95 11.01 -0.59
C THR A 7 -16.69 11.20 -1.91
N ARG A 8 -16.42 10.35 -2.89
CA ARG A 8 -17.22 10.37 -4.13
C ARG A 8 -18.69 10.29 -3.75
N ALA A 9 -19.53 11.11 -4.40
CA ALA A 9 -20.96 10.99 -4.19
C ALA A 9 -21.39 9.53 -4.47
N GLY A 10 -21.90 8.84 -3.44
CA GLY A 10 -22.31 7.45 -3.50
C GLY A 10 -21.18 6.40 -3.44
N GLY A 11 -19.92 6.80 -3.18
CA GLY A 11 -18.79 5.89 -3.02
C GLY A 11 -18.36 5.66 -1.57
N ALA A 12 -17.53 4.63 -1.36
CA ALA A 12 -16.94 4.31 -0.08
C ALA A 12 -15.43 4.07 -0.22
N THR A 13 -14.68 4.31 0.85
CA THR A 13 -13.31 3.82 1.00
C THR A 13 -13.34 2.57 1.87
N VAL A 14 -12.85 1.48 1.32
CA VAL A 14 -12.81 0.17 1.97
C VAL A 14 -11.38 -0.19 2.26
N THR A 15 -11.01 -0.25 3.52
CA THR A 15 -9.70 -0.75 3.91
C THR A 15 -9.73 -2.28 3.94
N VAL A 16 -8.92 -2.90 3.09
CA VAL A 16 -8.70 -4.34 3.09
C VAL A 16 -7.47 -4.62 3.93
N PHE A 17 -7.69 -5.14 5.11
CA PHE A 17 -6.64 -5.48 6.03
C PHE A 17 -6.12 -6.88 5.74
N VAL A 18 -4.85 -6.99 5.35
CA VAL A 18 -4.21 -8.28 5.10
C VAL A 18 -3.46 -8.77 6.34
N PRO A 19 -3.67 -10.02 6.77
CA PRO A 19 -3.09 -10.56 8.01
C PRO A 19 -1.69 -11.14 7.81
N TYR A 20 -0.97 -10.70 6.79
CA TYR A 20 0.36 -11.23 6.50
C TYR A 20 1.42 -10.54 7.33
N ASP A 21 2.42 -11.29 7.77
CA ASP A 21 3.55 -10.77 8.52
C ASP A 21 4.24 -9.64 7.76
N CYS A 22 4.64 -8.63 8.53
CA CYS A 22 5.43 -7.52 8.03
C CYS A 22 6.84 -7.63 8.60
N ALA A 23 7.85 -7.66 7.74
CA ALA A 23 9.26 -7.66 8.15
C ALA A 23 9.65 -6.39 8.93
N ASN A 24 8.83 -5.36 8.84
CA ASN A 24 9.11 -4.06 9.43
C ASN A 24 8.50 -3.90 10.83
N HIS A 25 9.27 -3.30 11.74
CA HIS A 25 8.88 -3.01 13.10
C HIS A 25 8.74 -1.51 13.36
N CYS A 26 7.96 -0.82 12.52
CA CYS A 26 7.75 0.61 12.62
C CYS A 26 7.21 0.99 14.02
N PRO A 27 7.84 1.92 14.75
CA PRO A 27 7.43 2.26 16.13
C PRO A 27 6.04 2.90 16.21
N PHE A 28 5.56 3.48 15.14
CA PHE A 28 4.26 4.13 15.01
C PHE A 28 3.21 3.23 14.31
N CYS A 29 3.51 1.97 14.03
CA CYS A 29 2.59 1.07 13.37
C CYS A 29 1.34 0.86 14.21
N ILE A 30 0.19 1.28 13.71
CA ILE A 30 -1.11 1.13 14.39
C ILE A 30 -1.58 -0.32 14.40
N ASN A 31 -1.07 -1.12 13.46
CA ASN A 31 -1.53 -2.49 13.25
C ASN A 31 -0.89 -3.53 14.19
N LYS A 32 0.13 -3.16 14.99
CA LYS A 32 0.86 -4.12 15.85
C LYS A 32 0.00 -4.88 16.84
N LYS A 33 -1.07 -4.27 17.34
CA LYS A 33 -1.99 -4.91 18.29
C LYS A 33 -3.04 -5.77 17.61
N GLU A 34 -3.37 -5.45 16.38
CA GLU A 34 -4.42 -6.10 15.60
C GLU A 34 -3.97 -7.44 15.03
N TYR A 35 -2.64 -7.67 14.93
CA TYR A 35 -2.07 -8.97 14.54
C TYR A 35 -2.09 -10.01 15.66
N ALA A 36 -2.38 -9.62 16.89
CA ALA A 36 -2.39 -10.55 18.02
C ALA A 36 -3.46 -11.65 17.88
N ASP A 37 -4.53 -11.35 17.14
CA ASP A 37 -5.58 -12.34 16.84
C ASP A 37 -6.06 -12.17 15.39
N CYS A 38 -5.44 -12.91 14.48
CA CYS A 38 -5.84 -13.01 13.08
C CYS A 38 -6.64 -14.29 12.78
N SER A 39 -7.11 -15.01 13.79
CA SER A 39 -7.77 -16.31 13.63
C SER A 39 -9.05 -16.26 12.78
N GLY A 40 -9.70 -15.09 12.70
CA GLY A 40 -10.90 -14.86 11.89
C GLY A 40 -10.61 -14.44 10.45
N PHE A 41 -9.34 -14.18 10.09
CA PHE A 41 -8.99 -13.74 8.75
C PHE A 41 -8.72 -14.93 7.84
N SER A 42 -9.47 -15.03 6.77
CA SER A 42 -9.20 -15.96 5.68
C SER A 42 -9.33 -15.24 4.35
N LEU A 43 -8.59 -15.69 3.34
CA LEU A 43 -8.70 -15.16 1.98
C LEU A 43 -10.15 -15.24 1.47
N GLU A 44 -10.84 -16.35 1.74
CA GLU A 44 -12.25 -16.53 1.38
C GLU A 44 -13.15 -15.47 2.02
N ALA A 45 -12.96 -15.15 3.30
CA ALA A 45 -13.72 -14.12 3.99
C ALA A 45 -13.47 -12.73 3.37
N ILE A 46 -12.23 -12.41 3.03
CA ILE A 46 -11.86 -11.15 2.35
C ILE A 46 -12.52 -11.08 0.98
N LEU A 47 -12.41 -12.14 0.16
CA LEU A 47 -13.02 -12.19 -1.18
C LEU A 47 -14.54 -12.05 -1.11
N ARG A 48 -15.20 -12.67 -0.14
CA ARG A 48 -16.63 -12.51 0.10
C ARG A 48 -16.97 -11.06 0.47
N SER A 49 -16.19 -10.43 1.34
CA SER A 49 -16.39 -9.03 1.74
C SER A 49 -16.23 -8.06 0.57
N ILE A 50 -15.23 -8.28 -0.31
CA ILE A 50 -15.04 -7.50 -1.53
C ILE A 50 -16.30 -7.58 -2.42
N ARG A 51 -16.85 -8.78 -2.65
CA ARG A 51 -18.06 -8.97 -3.44
C ARG A 51 -19.29 -8.29 -2.83
N ILE A 52 -19.42 -8.34 -1.51
CA ILE A 52 -20.50 -7.63 -0.81
C ILE A 52 -20.35 -6.11 -1.03
N MET A 53 -19.16 -5.56 -0.85
CA MET A 53 -18.92 -4.13 -1.06
C MET A 53 -19.19 -3.70 -2.50
N ASP A 54 -18.79 -4.49 -3.49
CA ASP A 54 -19.12 -4.26 -4.89
C ASP A 54 -20.65 -4.20 -5.11
N SER A 55 -21.39 -5.11 -4.48
CA SER A 55 -22.85 -5.20 -4.67
C SER A 55 -23.65 -4.05 -4.04
N ILE A 56 -23.09 -3.37 -3.03
CA ILE A 56 -23.80 -2.30 -2.29
C ILE A 56 -23.32 -0.89 -2.61
N THR A 57 -22.19 -0.74 -3.33
CA THR A 57 -21.63 0.58 -3.68
C THR A 57 -21.30 0.66 -5.16
N PRO A 58 -21.73 1.72 -5.87
CA PRO A 58 -21.46 1.88 -7.29
C PRO A 58 -19.98 2.14 -7.60
N ALA A 59 -19.22 2.68 -6.64
CA ALA A 59 -17.78 2.88 -6.74
C ALA A 59 -17.14 2.90 -5.35
N CYS A 60 -16.09 2.10 -5.18
CA CYS A 60 -15.26 2.07 -3.97
C CYS A 60 -13.82 2.43 -4.29
N ASP A 61 -13.13 2.96 -3.29
CA ASP A 61 -11.67 3.00 -3.25
C ASP A 61 -11.21 1.89 -2.31
N PHE A 62 -10.70 0.78 -2.84
CA PHE A 62 -10.14 -0.31 -2.06
C PHE A 62 -8.68 0.01 -1.71
N VAL A 63 -8.38 0.02 -0.42
CA VAL A 63 -7.03 0.33 0.10
C VAL A 63 -6.50 -0.89 0.83
N PHE A 64 -5.56 -1.58 0.20
CA PHE A 64 -4.87 -2.72 0.80
C PHE A 64 -3.80 -2.23 1.78
N THR A 65 -3.86 -2.74 2.99
CA THR A 65 -2.94 -2.41 4.09
C THR A 65 -2.92 -3.56 5.09
N GLY A 66 -2.38 -3.34 6.27
CA GLY A 66 -2.36 -4.36 7.33
C GLY A 66 -0.93 -4.72 7.67
N GLY A 67 -0.51 -5.98 7.46
CA GLY A 67 0.87 -6.38 7.40
C GLY A 67 1.58 -5.83 6.18
N GLU A 68 2.21 -6.70 5.45
CA GLU A 68 2.77 -6.33 4.16
C GLU A 68 1.93 -6.98 3.04
N PRO A 69 1.16 -6.22 2.26
CA PRO A 69 0.33 -6.78 1.19
C PRO A 69 1.11 -7.60 0.16
N LEU A 70 2.35 -7.22 -0.12
CA LEU A 70 3.22 -7.94 -1.06
C LEU A 70 3.86 -9.20 -0.46
N ALA A 71 3.64 -9.51 0.81
CA ALA A 71 4.15 -10.73 1.43
C ALA A 71 3.51 -12.01 0.85
N ASN A 72 2.35 -11.89 0.20
CA ASN A 72 1.69 -13.00 -0.49
C ASN A 72 1.05 -12.50 -1.79
N LEU A 73 1.84 -12.56 -2.88
CA LEU A 73 1.42 -12.06 -4.19
C LEU A 73 0.26 -12.86 -4.79
N ASP A 74 0.18 -14.16 -4.54
CA ASP A 74 -0.89 -15.00 -5.07
C ASP A 74 -2.25 -14.65 -4.44
N ALA A 75 -2.27 -14.47 -3.12
CA ALA A 75 -3.48 -14.04 -2.43
C ALA A 75 -3.86 -12.60 -2.81
N LEU A 76 -2.89 -11.71 -2.92
CA LEU A 76 -3.14 -10.33 -3.38
C LEU A 76 -3.71 -10.33 -4.81
N GLN A 77 -3.16 -11.16 -5.73
CA GLN A 77 -3.69 -11.26 -7.09
C GLN A 77 -5.16 -11.70 -7.10
N GLN A 78 -5.52 -12.72 -6.30
CA GLN A 78 -6.90 -13.17 -6.20
C GLN A 78 -7.83 -12.06 -5.68
N MET A 79 -7.38 -11.26 -4.70
CA MET A 79 -8.13 -10.11 -4.21
C MET A 79 -8.31 -9.03 -5.27
N LEU A 80 -7.24 -8.70 -6.03
CA LEU A 80 -7.32 -7.73 -7.13
C LEU A 80 -8.25 -8.22 -8.25
N ASP A 81 -8.22 -9.51 -8.56
CA ASP A 81 -9.07 -10.09 -9.60
C ASP A 81 -10.56 -10.12 -9.22
N ALA A 82 -10.86 -10.12 -7.92
CA ALA A 82 -12.22 -10.03 -7.41
C ALA A 82 -12.81 -8.60 -7.45
N ILE A 83 -11.99 -7.58 -7.71
CA ILE A 83 -12.42 -6.17 -7.75
C ILE A 83 -12.68 -5.75 -9.18
N PRO A 84 -13.93 -5.36 -9.53
CA PRO A 84 -14.26 -4.81 -10.85
C PRO A 84 -13.54 -3.49 -11.15
N THR A 85 -13.36 -3.20 -12.44
CA THR A 85 -12.67 -1.99 -12.93
C THR A 85 -13.39 -0.67 -12.63
N THR A 86 -14.64 -0.72 -12.16
CA THR A 86 -15.40 0.44 -11.67
C THR A 86 -14.84 1.02 -10.38
N HIS A 87 -14.07 0.21 -9.66
CA HIS A 87 -13.44 0.59 -8.39
C HIS A 87 -11.98 1.01 -8.59
N LYS A 88 -11.45 1.73 -7.60
CA LYS A 88 -10.04 2.10 -7.54
C LYS A 88 -9.31 1.22 -6.54
N ILE A 89 -8.05 0.91 -6.85
CA ILE A 89 -7.21 0.07 -6.01
C ILE A 89 -5.97 0.84 -5.60
N TYR A 90 -5.75 0.91 -4.30
CA TYR A 90 -4.56 1.48 -3.68
C TYR A 90 -3.87 0.41 -2.85
N ILE A 91 -2.54 0.35 -2.89
CA ILE A 91 -1.75 -0.60 -2.10
C ILE A 91 -0.76 0.17 -1.25
N ASN A 92 -0.85 0.04 0.07
CA ASN A 92 0.12 0.58 1.01
C ASN A 92 1.15 -0.51 1.32
N THR A 93 2.39 -0.28 0.94
CA THR A 93 3.47 -1.27 1.09
C THR A 93 4.79 -0.60 1.40
N THR A 94 5.70 -1.31 2.06
CA THR A 94 7.10 -0.89 2.16
C THR A 94 7.89 -1.30 0.92
N PHE A 95 7.34 -2.15 0.06
CA PHE A 95 8.02 -2.78 -1.07
C PHE A 95 9.36 -3.37 -0.60
N PRO A 96 9.34 -4.28 0.37
CA PRO A 96 10.55 -4.80 0.96
C PRO A 96 11.19 -5.85 0.04
N VAL A 97 12.51 -5.97 0.09
CA VAL A 97 13.18 -7.15 -0.46
C VAL A 97 13.13 -8.25 0.58
N GLN A 98 12.38 -9.30 0.28
CA GLN A 98 12.24 -10.46 1.16
C GLN A 98 12.84 -11.71 0.50
N PRO A 99 13.39 -12.67 1.28
CA PRO A 99 13.97 -13.89 0.71
C PRO A 99 12.97 -14.71 -0.12
N HIS A 100 11.70 -14.68 0.23
CA HIS A 100 10.60 -15.41 -0.42
C HIS A 100 9.77 -14.57 -1.39
N CYS A 101 10.09 -13.29 -1.54
CA CYS A 101 9.45 -12.38 -2.50
C CYS A 101 10.50 -11.40 -3.06
N PRO A 102 11.31 -11.86 -4.03
CA PRO A 102 12.37 -11.04 -4.61
C PRO A 102 11.81 -9.84 -5.37
N ALA A 103 12.62 -8.79 -5.49
CA ALA A 103 12.23 -7.54 -6.15
C ALA A 103 11.68 -7.77 -7.57
N GLU A 104 12.25 -8.68 -8.33
CA GLU A 104 11.81 -8.95 -9.71
C GLU A 104 10.41 -9.57 -9.76
N GLU A 105 10.02 -10.40 -8.81
CA GLU A 105 8.67 -10.94 -8.73
C GLU A 105 7.65 -9.85 -8.38
N MET A 106 7.99 -8.97 -7.43
CA MET A 106 7.16 -7.82 -7.08
C MET A 106 7.00 -6.86 -8.27
N LEU A 107 8.08 -6.58 -9.00
CA LEU A 107 8.03 -5.76 -10.21
C LEU A 107 7.18 -6.40 -11.31
N ALA A 108 7.34 -7.70 -11.55
CA ALA A 108 6.51 -8.44 -12.50
C ALA A 108 5.02 -8.41 -12.11
N PHE A 109 4.72 -8.48 -10.81
CA PHE A 109 3.37 -8.30 -10.29
C PHE A 109 2.82 -6.91 -10.61
N THR A 110 3.62 -5.83 -10.40
CA THR A 110 3.17 -4.46 -10.73
C THR A 110 2.95 -4.27 -12.23
N GLU A 111 3.81 -4.85 -13.08
CA GLU A 111 3.65 -4.81 -14.55
C GLU A 111 2.35 -5.51 -14.99
N ARG A 112 2.09 -6.70 -14.45
CA ARG A 112 0.86 -7.46 -14.76
C ARG A 112 -0.42 -6.73 -14.35
N ASN A 113 -0.37 -5.92 -13.30
CA ASN A 113 -1.51 -5.23 -12.71
C ASN A 113 -1.51 -3.70 -12.93
N LYS A 114 -0.68 -3.16 -13.80
CA LYS A 114 -0.49 -1.72 -13.97
C LYS A 114 -1.77 -0.96 -14.33
N ASP A 115 -2.68 -1.59 -15.06
CA ASP A 115 -3.95 -0.99 -15.47
C ASP A 115 -5.05 -1.12 -14.38
N LYS A 116 -4.85 -2.02 -13.41
CA LYS A 116 -5.76 -2.22 -12.28
C LYS A 116 -5.40 -1.35 -11.08
N ILE A 117 -4.11 -1.24 -10.76
CA ILE A 117 -3.64 -0.53 -9.60
C ILE A 117 -3.67 0.98 -9.87
N THR A 118 -4.54 1.68 -9.15
CA THR A 118 -4.66 3.13 -9.25
C THR A 118 -3.42 3.85 -8.72
N CYS A 119 -2.87 3.40 -7.59
CA CYS A 119 -1.63 3.91 -7.04
C CYS A 119 -1.02 2.96 -6.00
N MET A 120 0.28 2.76 -6.06
CA MET A 120 1.07 2.18 -4.97
C MET A 120 1.62 3.28 -4.06
N ASN A 121 1.30 3.18 -2.80
CA ASN A 121 1.80 4.07 -1.75
C ASN A 121 2.99 3.39 -1.08
N ILE A 122 4.18 3.81 -1.42
CA ILE A 122 5.41 3.21 -0.91
C ILE A 122 5.81 3.91 0.39
N SER A 123 5.77 3.19 1.49
CA SER A 123 6.21 3.69 2.79
C SER A 123 7.73 3.79 2.82
N ARG A 124 8.23 5.01 2.98
CA ARG A 124 9.65 5.33 3.18
C ARG A 124 9.74 6.27 4.37
N HIS A 125 9.72 5.66 5.54
CA HIS A 125 9.75 6.44 6.78
C HIS A 125 11.18 6.67 7.21
N LEU A 126 11.43 7.83 7.81
CA LEU A 126 12.74 8.23 8.29
C LEU A 126 13.10 7.55 9.64
N VAL A 127 12.92 6.24 9.72
CA VAL A 127 13.20 5.39 10.88
C VAL A 127 14.20 4.29 10.52
N LYS A 128 15.07 3.94 11.47
CA LYS A 128 16.22 3.05 11.25
C LYS A 128 15.88 1.55 11.12
N TYR A 129 14.63 1.13 11.24
CA TYR A 129 14.25 -0.28 11.38
C TYR A 129 13.26 -0.75 10.32
N VAL A 130 13.35 -0.17 9.13
CA VAL A 130 12.52 -0.55 8.00
C VAL A 130 13.43 -1.18 6.96
N GLU A 131 13.17 -2.43 6.60
CA GLU A 131 13.77 -3.02 5.41
C GLU A 131 13.16 -2.37 4.19
N GLU A 132 14.01 -1.72 3.41
CA GLU A 132 13.62 -0.99 2.21
C GLU A 132 14.31 -1.61 0.99
N SER A 133 13.57 -1.76 -0.09
CA SER A 133 14.20 -1.99 -1.39
C SER A 133 14.96 -0.72 -1.85
N PRO A 134 16.02 -0.87 -2.67
CA PRO A 134 16.70 0.26 -3.26
C PRO A 134 15.74 1.19 -4.03
N ASP A 135 16.04 2.49 -4.05
CA ASP A 135 15.19 3.49 -4.72
C ASP A 135 15.07 3.24 -6.23
N GLU A 136 16.12 2.67 -6.84
CA GLU A 136 16.13 2.27 -8.24
C GLU A 136 15.11 1.17 -8.54
N VAL A 137 14.81 0.32 -7.57
CA VAL A 137 13.75 -0.70 -7.67
C VAL A 137 12.39 -0.03 -7.67
N ILE A 138 12.17 0.96 -6.78
CA ILE A 138 10.92 1.71 -6.72
C ILE A 138 10.68 2.47 -8.05
N ALA A 139 11.70 3.02 -8.65
CA ALA A 139 11.61 3.71 -9.94
C ALA A 139 11.20 2.80 -11.11
N ARG A 140 11.30 1.47 -10.95
CA ARG A 140 10.90 0.47 -11.95
C ARG A 140 9.47 -0.01 -11.79
N ILE A 141 8.75 0.42 -10.77
CA ILE A 141 7.34 0.04 -10.55
C ILE A 141 6.49 0.55 -11.72
N ALA A 142 5.76 -0.34 -12.37
CA ALA A 142 5.06 -0.05 -13.61
C ALA A 142 3.73 0.71 -13.42
N CYS A 143 3.13 0.64 -12.24
CA CYS A 143 1.89 1.36 -11.92
C CYS A 143 2.18 2.72 -11.30
N PRO A 144 1.19 3.65 -11.28
CA PRO A 144 1.34 4.93 -10.59
C PRO A 144 1.79 4.74 -9.14
N THR A 145 2.80 5.48 -8.73
CA THR A 145 3.47 5.30 -7.44
C THR A 145 3.67 6.63 -6.75
N ARG A 146 3.57 6.66 -5.43
CA ARG A 146 3.96 7.80 -4.61
C ARG A 146 4.67 7.31 -3.35
N ILE A 147 5.54 8.14 -2.81
CA ILE A 147 6.22 7.90 -1.54
C ILE A 147 5.36 8.47 -0.40
N ASN A 148 5.14 7.69 0.65
CA ASN A 148 4.51 8.14 1.88
C ASN A 148 5.55 8.17 3.00
N CYS A 149 5.64 9.31 3.69
CA CYS A 149 6.55 9.51 4.81
C CYS A 149 5.81 10.04 6.03
N VAL A 150 5.93 9.35 7.16
CA VAL A 150 5.43 9.87 8.44
C VAL A 150 6.43 10.85 9.03
N LEU A 151 5.97 12.06 9.30
CA LEU A 151 6.75 13.09 9.97
C LEU A 151 6.59 13.00 11.49
N TYR A 152 7.71 13.08 12.19
CA TYR A 152 7.73 13.13 13.65
C TYR A 152 7.82 14.58 14.15
N LYS A 153 7.31 14.81 15.35
CA LYS A 153 7.53 16.06 16.07
C LYS A 153 9.03 16.33 16.16
N ASN A 154 9.44 17.57 15.83
CA ASN A 154 10.83 18.03 15.83
C ASN A 154 11.75 17.39 14.78
N TYR A 155 11.20 16.97 13.64
CA TYR A 155 12.01 16.49 12.52
C TYR A 155 12.86 17.65 11.96
N PRO A 156 14.20 17.49 11.79
CA PRO A 156 15.06 18.56 11.28
C PRO A 156 14.73 18.91 9.82
N ALA A 157 14.49 20.19 9.54
CA ALA A 157 14.12 20.65 8.18
C ALA A 157 15.18 20.27 7.11
N ALA A 158 16.48 20.31 7.47
CA ALA A 158 17.55 19.88 6.55
C ALA A 158 17.35 18.45 6.06
N LYS A 159 16.97 17.53 6.96
CA LYS A 159 16.69 16.13 6.58
C LYS A 159 15.47 15.96 5.66
N LEU A 160 14.50 16.87 5.74
CA LEU A 160 13.37 16.86 4.80
C LEU A 160 13.84 17.26 3.40
N THR A 161 14.72 18.26 3.31
CA THR A 161 15.32 18.65 2.03
C THR A 161 16.07 17.48 1.41
N ASP A 162 16.96 16.84 2.17
CA ASP A 162 17.71 15.66 1.72
C ASP A 162 16.77 14.54 1.26
N TYR A 163 15.70 14.31 2.00
CA TYR A 163 14.70 13.31 1.68
C TYR A 163 13.98 13.60 0.35
N VAL A 164 13.58 14.86 0.12
CA VAL A 164 12.96 15.27 -1.15
C VAL A 164 13.96 15.13 -2.30
N GLN A 165 15.21 15.55 -2.10
CA GLN A 165 16.27 15.43 -3.10
C GLN A 165 16.56 13.96 -3.48
N ARG A 166 16.41 13.02 -2.56
CA ARG A 166 16.56 11.58 -2.80
C ARG A 166 15.62 11.06 -3.89
N PHE A 167 14.35 11.49 -3.90
CA PHE A 167 13.35 10.99 -4.84
C PHE A 167 13.09 11.88 -6.05
N LEU A 168 13.61 13.11 -6.03
CA LEU A 168 13.45 14.06 -7.14
C LEU A 168 13.94 13.52 -8.50
N PRO A 169 15.09 12.81 -8.59
CA PRO A 169 15.57 12.28 -9.86
C PRO A 169 14.63 11.25 -10.50
N TYR A 170 13.80 10.59 -9.70
CA TYR A 170 12.86 9.56 -10.17
C TYR A 170 11.50 10.14 -10.55
N GLY A 171 11.25 11.42 -10.27
CA GLY A 171 9.96 12.06 -10.56
C GLY A 171 8.78 11.47 -9.77
N ILE A 172 9.05 10.79 -8.65
CA ILE A 172 8.02 10.15 -7.83
C ILE A 172 7.45 11.16 -6.85
N PRO A 173 6.11 11.38 -6.81
CA PRO A 173 5.47 12.26 -5.83
C PRO A 173 5.70 11.79 -4.39
N ILE A 174 5.86 12.75 -3.48
CA ILE A 174 6.01 12.49 -2.04
C ILE A 174 4.82 13.08 -1.30
N GLN A 175 4.26 12.29 -0.38
CA GLN A 175 3.25 12.70 0.59
C GLN A 175 3.83 12.59 1.99
N PHE A 176 3.73 13.67 2.75
CA PHE A 176 4.03 13.72 4.17
C PHE A 176 2.77 13.70 5.01
#